data_fcf1593c33acbe8bce2071df7a12800d
#
_entry.id   fcf1593c33acbe8bce2071df7a12800d
#
_cell.length_a   1.000
_cell.length_b   1.000
_cell.length_c   1.000
_cell.angle_alpha   90.00
_cell.angle_beta   90.00
_cell.angle_gamma   90.00
#
_symmetry.space_group_name_H-M   'P 1'
#
loop_
_entity.id
_entity.type
_entity.pdbx_description
1 polymer ?
#
loop_
_entity_poly.entity_id
_entity_poly.type
_entity_poly.pdbx_seq_one_letter_code
_entity_poly.pdbx_strand_id
1 'polypeptide(L)'
;MTGTVNLREVVLGILMEVTEEEAYSHIVLRGTLEKYQYLPKRDRAFISRVTEGTLENLIQIDYIIECFSKVPIHNMKPMIRNILRMSIYQLKYMDSIPDSAVVNEAVRLAQKRGFYNLKGFVNGVLRAAARGMDEIAYPLPSEDPVEYLSVSYSMPQWILLRWLEQFSFEEVEKVCDSFRNELPVTVRLLSATVVTKTLSALRT
;
A
#
# COMPACT_ATOMS: atom_id res chain seq x y z
N MET A 1 -29.52 -13.50 4.56
CA MET A 1 -28.91 -12.30 5.18
C MET A 1 -27.59 -12.03 4.46
N THR A 2 -27.60 -11.16 3.48
CA THR A 2 -26.38 -10.75 2.77
C THR A 2 -25.63 -9.78 3.67
N GLY A 3 -24.72 -10.32 4.49
CA GLY A 3 -23.84 -9.49 5.32
C GLY A 3 -23.03 -8.55 4.42
N THR A 4 -23.01 -7.27 4.75
CA THR A 4 -22.21 -6.26 4.04
C THR A 4 -20.75 -6.71 4.02
N VAL A 5 -20.15 -6.86 2.84
CA VAL A 5 -18.75 -7.26 2.69
C VAL A 5 -17.86 -6.20 3.32
N ASN A 6 -16.98 -6.60 4.23
CA ASN A 6 -15.97 -5.69 4.78
C ASN A 6 -14.79 -5.61 3.82
N LEU A 7 -14.67 -4.50 3.09
CA LEU A 7 -13.65 -4.29 2.07
C LEU A 7 -12.22 -4.38 2.63
N ARG A 8 -12.00 -3.87 3.86
CA ARG A 8 -10.70 -3.94 4.52
C ARG A 8 -10.31 -5.37 4.90
N GLU A 9 -11.29 -6.21 5.19
CA GLU A 9 -11.06 -7.64 5.44
C GLU A 9 -10.66 -8.38 4.16
N VAL A 10 -11.22 -7.99 3.02
CA VAL A 10 -10.81 -8.50 1.69
C VAL A 10 -9.38 -8.08 1.38
N VAL A 11 -9.05 -6.79 1.56
CA VAL A 11 -7.67 -6.28 1.39
C VAL A 11 -6.69 -7.04 2.29
N LEU A 12 -7.03 -7.22 3.57
CA LEU A 12 -6.17 -7.96 4.50
C LEU A 12 -5.90 -9.40 4.02
N GLY A 13 -6.92 -10.08 3.48
CA GLY A 13 -6.75 -11.41 2.88
C GLY A 13 -5.72 -11.40 1.76
N ILE A 14 -5.84 -10.46 0.82
CA ILE A 14 -4.90 -10.33 -0.31
C ILE A 14 -3.48 -10.04 0.20
N LEU A 15 -3.32 -9.09 1.14
CA LEU A 15 -2.02 -8.76 1.70
C LEU A 15 -1.37 -9.96 2.41
N MET A 16 -2.14 -10.77 3.11
CA MET A 16 -1.63 -12.00 3.75
C MET A 16 -1.12 -13.00 2.73
N GLU A 17 -1.87 -13.28 1.66
CA GLU A 17 -1.43 -14.19 0.59
C GLU A 17 -0.16 -13.67 -0.10
N VAL A 18 -0.06 -12.36 -0.36
CA VAL A 18 1.09 -11.77 -1.06
C VAL A 18 2.34 -11.70 -0.16
N THR A 19 2.18 -11.26 1.10
CA THR A 19 3.36 -10.97 1.96
C THR A 19 3.82 -12.14 2.81
N GLU A 20 2.98 -13.15 3.03
CA GLU A 20 3.30 -14.29 3.88
C GLU A 20 3.37 -15.62 3.12
N GLU A 21 2.64 -15.73 2.02
CA GLU A 21 2.60 -16.93 1.17
C GLU A 21 3.34 -16.73 -0.16
N GLU A 22 3.99 -15.55 -0.34
CA GLU A 22 4.78 -15.18 -1.52
C GLU A 22 4.01 -15.26 -2.84
N ALA A 23 2.68 -15.11 -2.77
CA ALA A 23 1.84 -15.14 -3.97
C ALA A 23 2.00 -13.87 -4.82
N TYR A 24 1.87 -13.99 -6.14
CA TYR A 24 1.96 -12.86 -7.05
C TYR A 24 0.78 -11.90 -6.87
N SER A 25 1.06 -10.65 -6.50
CA SER A 25 0.05 -9.63 -6.16
C SER A 25 -1.02 -9.45 -7.24
N HIS A 26 -0.63 -9.37 -8.51
CA HIS A 26 -1.56 -9.18 -9.63
C HIS A 26 -2.49 -10.40 -9.84
N ILE A 27 -2.03 -11.62 -9.54
CA ILE A 27 -2.85 -12.84 -9.65
C ILE A 27 -3.88 -12.88 -8.53
N VAL A 28 -3.45 -12.65 -7.28
CA VAL A 28 -4.33 -12.67 -6.11
C VAL A 28 -5.37 -11.56 -6.19
N LEU A 29 -4.95 -10.33 -6.55
CA LEU A 29 -5.85 -9.19 -6.68
C LEU A 29 -6.89 -9.43 -7.76
N ARG A 30 -6.46 -9.87 -8.95
CA ARG A 30 -7.37 -10.16 -10.06
C ARG A 30 -8.39 -11.23 -9.68
N GLY A 31 -7.95 -12.38 -9.15
CA GLY A 31 -8.84 -13.48 -8.73
C GLY A 31 -9.83 -13.04 -7.65
N THR A 32 -9.37 -12.18 -6.72
CA THR A 32 -10.25 -11.59 -5.70
C THR A 32 -11.29 -10.66 -6.31
N LEU A 33 -10.91 -9.77 -7.22
CA LEU A 33 -11.84 -8.84 -7.88
C LEU A 33 -12.86 -9.58 -8.76
N GLU A 34 -12.49 -10.67 -9.41
CA GLU A 34 -13.40 -11.56 -10.15
C GLU A 34 -14.42 -12.21 -9.21
N LYS A 35 -14.00 -12.70 -8.04
CA LYS A 35 -14.89 -13.24 -7.00
C LYS A 35 -15.87 -12.20 -6.46
N TYR A 36 -15.45 -10.95 -6.36
CA TYR A 36 -16.25 -9.83 -5.85
C TYR A 36 -16.80 -8.92 -6.95
N GLN A 37 -16.95 -9.41 -8.19
CA GLN A 37 -17.45 -8.62 -9.32
C GLN A 37 -18.85 -8.03 -9.13
N TYR A 38 -19.65 -8.60 -8.22
CA TYR A 38 -20.99 -8.11 -7.85
C TYR A 38 -20.95 -6.85 -6.97
N LEU A 39 -19.80 -6.48 -6.41
CA LEU A 39 -19.64 -5.23 -5.66
C LEU A 39 -19.65 -4.02 -6.59
N PRO A 40 -20.12 -2.86 -6.11
CA PRO A 40 -20.03 -1.61 -6.84
C PRO A 40 -18.60 -1.29 -7.31
N LYS A 41 -18.47 -0.60 -8.46
CA LYS A 41 -17.16 -0.19 -9.02
C LYS A 41 -16.29 0.54 -7.98
N ARG A 42 -16.91 1.42 -7.18
CA ARG A 42 -16.24 2.16 -6.10
C ARG A 42 -15.58 1.23 -5.06
N ASP A 43 -16.29 0.19 -4.65
CA ASP A 43 -15.81 -0.74 -3.62
C ASP A 43 -14.67 -1.60 -4.15
N ARG A 44 -14.76 -2.04 -5.40
CA ARG A 44 -13.68 -2.77 -6.09
C ARG A 44 -12.46 -1.87 -6.29
N ALA A 45 -12.66 -0.60 -6.66
CA ALA A 45 -11.58 0.38 -6.77
C ALA A 45 -10.89 0.64 -5.42
N PHE A 46 -11.64 0.66 -4.32
CA PHE A 46 -11.08 0.75 -2.97
C PHE A 46 -10.18 -0.45 -2.65
N ILE A 47 -10.64 -1.68 -2.95
CA ILE A 47 -9.83 -2.90 -2.74
C ILE A 47 -8.53 -2.81 -3.54
N SER A 48 -8.58 -2.49 -4.84
CA SER A 48 -7.38 -2.34 -5.66
C SER A 48 -6.44 -1.27 -5.10
N ARG A 49 -6.94 -0.06 -4.88
CA ARG A 49 -6.13 1.08 -4.45
C ARG A 49 -5.41 0.82 -3.12
N VAL A 50 -6.12 0.26 -2.13
CA VAL A 50 -5.49 -0.01 -0.82
C VAL A 50 -4.50 -1.16 -0.91
N THR A 51 -4.80 -2.20 -1.71
CA THR A 51 -3.88 -3.33 -1.89
C THR A 51 -2.62 -2.90 -2.62
N GLU A 52 -2.75 -2.36 -3.83
CA GLU A 52 -1.64 -1.96 -4.68
C GLU A 52 -0.79 -0.89 -3.98
N GLY A 53 -1.42 0.17 -3.50
CA GLY A 53 -0.69 1.25 -2.85
C GLY A 53 0.00 0.84 -1.54
N THR A 54 -0.54 -0.13 -0.78
CA THR A 54 0.16 -0.70 0.38
C THR A 54 1.41 -1.46 -0.04
N LEU A 55 1.32 -2.26 -1.10
CA LEU A 55 2.45 -3.06 -1.61
C LEU A 55 3.53 -2.19 -2.27
N GLU A 56 3.13 -1.21 -3.06
CA GLU A 56 4.03 -0.25 -3.72
C GLU A 56 4.82 0.61 -2.73
N ASN A 57 4.21 0.94 -1.59
CA ASN A 57 4.84 1.77 -0.57
C ASN A 57 5.29 0.97 0.66
N LEU A 58 5.51 -0.34 0.53
CA LEU A 58 5.69 -1.25 1.64
C LEU A 58 6.84 -0.87 2.57
N ILE A 59 8.01 -0.53 1.99
CA ILE A 59 9.22 -0.18 2.76
C ILE A 59 9.01 1.14 3.51
N GLN A 60 8.44 2.14 2.84
CA GLN A 60 8.15 3.42 3.50
C GLN A 60 7.10 3.25 4.61
N ILE A 61 6.08 2.43 4.38
CA ILE A 61 5.04 2.13 5.38
C ILE A 61 5.64 1.42 6.59
N ASP A 62 6.52 0.44 6.36
CA ASP A 62 7.21 -0.27 7.43
C ASP A 62 8.10 0.66 8.25
N TYR A 63 8.84 1.56 7.60
CA TYR A 63 9.61 2.62 8.25
C TYR A 63 8.72 3.51 9.13
N ILE A 64 7.57 3.96 8.62
CA ILE A 64 6.61 4.77 9.40
C ILE A 64 6.12 3.99 10.62
N ILE A 65 5.77 2.71 10.46
CA ILE A 65 5.32 1.88 11.59
C ILE A 65 6.41 1.80 12.66
N GLU A 66 7.67 1.63 12.30
CA GLU A 66 8.79 1.53 13.23
C GLU A 66 9.05 2.84 13.97
N CYS A 67 8.81 4.01 13.36
CA CYS A 67 8.89 5.31 14.04
C CYS A 67 7.89 5.43 15.21
N PHE A 68 6.74 4.75 15.15
CA PHE A 68 5.68 4.83 16.17
C PHE A 68 5.53 3.55 17.00
N SER A 69 6.28 2.52 16.72
CA SER A 69 6.20 1.22 17.40
C SER A 69 7.47 0.90 18.15
N LYS A 70 7.33 0.44 19.40
CA LYS A 70 8.45 -0.13 20.15
C LYS A 70 8.77 -1.58 19.74
N VAL A 71 7.91 -2.20 18.96
CA VAL A 71 8.08 -3.57 18.48
C VAL A 71 8.57 -3.48 17.03
N PRO A 72 9.73 -4.04 16.70
CA PRO A 72 10.22 -4.12 15.33
C PRO A 72 9.24 -4.83 14.41
N ILE A 73 9.14 -4.39 13.16
CA ILE A 73 8.14 -4.89 12.20
C ILE A 73 8.23 -6.41 11.99
N HIS A 74 9.44 -6.95 11.94
CA HIS A 74 9.69 -8.39 11.76
C HIS A 74 9.26 -9.25 12.97
N ASN A 75 9.14 -8.67 14.16
CA ASN A 75 8.66 -9.34 15.36
C ASN A 75 7.14 -9.28 15.54
N MET A 76 6.44 -8.52 14.70
CA MET A 76 5.00 -8.44 14.75
C MET A 76 4.34 -9.70 14.18
N LYS A 77 3.19 -10.08 14.75
CA LYS A 77 2.36 -11.13 14.15
C LYS A 77 1.96 -10.70 12.74
N PRO A 78 2.08 -11.57 11.71
CA PRO A 78 1.79 -11.23 10.31
C PRO A 78 0.47 -10.51 10.09
N MET A 79 -0.60 -11.00 10.71
CA MET A 79 -1.92 -10.39 10.65
C MET A 79 -1.93 -8.94 11.16
N ILE A 80 -1.28 -8.68 12.31
CA ILE A 80 -1.21 -7.34 12.91
C ILE A 80 -0.36 -6.42 12.05
N ARG A 81 0.78 -6.91 11.56
CA ARG A 81 1.68 -6.19 10.64
C ARG A 81 0.91 -5.71 9.40
N ASN A 82 0.16 -6.59 8.74
CA ASN A 82 -0.61 -6.23 7.55
C ASN A 82 -1.82 -5.33 7.85
N ILE A 83 -2.46 -5.45 9.02
CA ILE A 83 -3.47 -4.48 9.48
C ILE A 83 -2.85 -3.09 9.65
N LEU A 84 -1.67 -2.98 10.26
CA LEU A 84 -0.97 -1.70 10.41
C LEU A 84 -0.57 -1.13 9.05
N ARG A 85 0.04 -1.94 8.17
CA ARG A 85 0.48 -1.53 6.82
C ARG A 85 -0.65 -0.90 6.02
N MET A 86 -1.77 -1.60 5.85
CA MET A 86 -2.90 -1.07 5.09
C MET A 86 -3.58 0.14 5.76
N SER A 87 -3.45 0.27 7.09
CA SER A 87 -3.99 1.41 7.80
C SER A 87 -3.10 2.64 7.67
N ILE A 88 -1.78 2.49 7.77
CA ILE A 88 -0.82 3.57 7.50
C ILE A 88 -0.96 4.06 6.06
N TYR A 89 -1.12 3.16 5.08
CA TYR A 89 -1.41 3.57 3.71
C TYR A 89 -2.65 4.48 3.63
N GLN A 90 -3.76 4.09 4.29
CA GLN A 90 -4.98 4.90 4.29
C GLN A 90 -4.79 6.25 4.99
N LEU A 91 -4.08 6.29 6.12
CA LEU A 91 -3.78 7.53 6.85
C LEU A 91 -2.93 8.50 6.04
N LYS A 92 -1.97 7.99 5.25
CA LYS A 92 -1.00 8.81 4.51
C LYS A 92 -1.49 9.25 3.13
N TYR A 93 -2.24 8.40 2.43
CA TYR A 93 -2.51 8.55 0.99
C TYR A 93 -4.01 8.66 0.64
N MET A 94 -4.89 8.65 1.64
CA MET A 94 -6.34 8.67 1.40
C MET A 94 -7.06 9.74 2.23
N ASP A 95 -6.82 11.00 1.93
CA ASP A 95 -7.37 12.17 2.65
C ASP A 95 -8.91 12.17 2.77
N SER A 96 -9.60 11.46 1.88
CA SER A 96 -11.06 11.33 1.91
C SER A 96 -11.60 10.44 3.03
N ILE A 97 -10.71 9.73 3.75
CA ILE A 97 -11.10 8.82 4.84
C ILE A 97 -10.64 9.44 6.16
N PRO A 98 -11.58 9.72 7.11
CA PRO A 98 -11.19 10.26 8.40
C PRO A 98 -10.27 9.28 9.17
N ASP A 99 -9.21 9.79 9.79
CA ASP A 99 -8.25 9.00 10.58
C ASP A 99 -8.93 8.13 11.62
N SER A 100 -9.92 8.70 12.32
CA SER A 100 -10.69 7.98 13.33
C SER A 100 -11.41 6.75 12.77
N ALA A 101 -11.87 6.81 11.52
CA ALA A 101 -12.50 5.68 10.84
C ALA A 101 -11.46 4.59 10.53
N VAL A 102 -10.28 4.98 10.03
CA VAL A 102 -9.18 4.03 9.75
C VAL A 102 -8.77 3.29 11.02
N VAL A 103 -8.50 4.04 12.10
CA VAL A 103 -8.08 3.48 13.39
C VAL A 103 -9.14 2.54 13.97
N ASN A 104 -10.40 2.96 13.98
CA ASN A 104 -11.49 2.15 14.52
C ASN A 104 -11.68 0.83 13.75
N GLU A 105 -11.64 0.88 12.42
CA GLU A 105 -11.76 -0.32 11.59
C GLU A 105 -10.56 -1.25 11.76
N ALA A 106 -9.34 -0.74 11.87
CA ALA A 106 -8.15 -1.54 12.15
C ALA A 106 -8.26 -2.30 13.48
N VAL A 107 -8.71 -1.61 14.54
CA VAL A 107 -8.94 -2.22 15.86
C VAL A 107 -10.02 -3.30 15.81
N ARG A 108 -11.15 -3.03 15.12
CA ARG A 108 -12.24 -4.02 14.93
C ARG A 108 -11.73 -5.24 14.17
N LEU A 109 -10.92 -5.02 13.14
CA LEU A 109 -10.37 -6.10 12.33
C LEU A 109 -9.40 -6.98 13.12
N ALA A 110 -8.52 -6.39 13.93
CA ALA A 110 -7.65 -7.12 14.85
C ALA A 110 -8.45 -7.97 15.84
N GLN A 111 -9.52 -7.42 16.44
CA GLN A 111 -10.40 -8.16 17.34
C GLN A 111 -11.12 -9.32 16.63
N LYS A 112 -11.69 -9.06 15.44
CA LYS A 112 -12.40 -10.06 14.64
C LYS A 112 -11.49 -11.23 14.24
N ARG A 113 -10.21 -10.97 14.02
CA ARG A 113 -9.20 -11.97 13.66
C ARG A 113 -8.57 -12.67 14.87
N GLY A 114 -9.12 -12.50 16.07
CA GLY A 114 -8.70 -13.19 17.28
C GLY A 114 -7.58 -12.50 18.05
N PHE A 115 -7.12 -11.32 17.63
CA PHE A 115 -6.05 -10.57 18.29
C PHE A 115 -6.59 -9.52 19.28
N TYR A 116 -7.57 -9.91 20.10
CA TYR A 116 -8.20 -9.01 21.05
C TYR A 116 -7.20 -8.35 22.01
N ASN A 117 -6.20 -9.10 22.44
CA ASN A 117 -5.15 -8.60 23.35
C ASN A 117 -4.24 -7.55 22.70
N LEU A 118 -4.16 -7.50 21.38
CA LEU A 118 -3.33 -6.55 20.62
C LEU A 118 -4.10 -5.31 20.14
N LYS A 119 -5.41 -5.20 20.45
CA LYS A 119 -6.22 -4.04 20.07
C LYS A 119 -5.65 -2.71 20.57
N GLY A 120 -5.12 -2.69 21.80
CA GLY A 120 -4.49 -1.52 22.40
C GLY A 120 -3.20 -1.12 21.69
N PHE A 121 -2.40 -2.09 21.28
CA PHE A 121 -1.18 -1.88 20.49
C PHE A 121 -1.52 -1.28 19.12
N VAL A 122 -2.44 -1.89 18.36
CA VAL A 122 -2.89 -1.37 17.06
C VAL A 122 -3.43 0.06 17.18
N ASN A 123 -4.30 0.30 18.17
CA ASN A 123 -4.84 1.65 18.41
C ASN A 123 -3.74 2.67 18.76
N GLY A 124 -2.80 2.28 19.62
CA GLY A 124 -1.69 3.14 20.06
C GLY A 124 -0.79 3.57 18.90
N VAL A 125 -0.31 2.60 18.11
CA VAL A 125 0.55 2.85 16.94
C VAL A 125 -0.15 3.75 15.92
N LEU A 126 -1.38 3.41 15.53
CA LEU A 126 -2.09 4.16 14.49
C LEU A 126 -2.49 5.57 14.94
N ARG A 127 -2.87 5.77 16.21
CA ARG A 127 -3.15 7.12 16.74
C ARG A 127 -1.89 7.96 16.86
N ALA A 128 -0.76 7.35 17.20
CA ALA A 128 0.52 8.06 17.24
C ALA A 128 0.94 8.47 15.82
N ALA A 129 0.83 7.57 14.86
CA ALA A 129 1.10 7.84 13.45
C ALA A 129 0.19 8.95 12.89
N ALA A 130 -1.12 8.88 13.13
CA ALA A 130 -2.07 9.89 12.66
C ALA A 130 -1.77 11.31 13.17
N ARG A 131 -1.09 11.44 14.32
CA ARG A 131 -0.75 12.76 14.89
C ARG A 131 0.66 13.25 14.55
N GLY A 132 1.58 12.33 14.33
CA GLY A 132 3.01 12.66 14.20
C GLY A 132 3.60 12.30 12.84
N MET A 133 2.80 11.89 11.86
CA MET A 133 3.30 11.44 10.56
C MET A 133 4.06 12.55 9.80
N ASP A 134 3.62 13.79 9.94
CA ASP A 134 4.25 14.95 9.30
C ASP A 134 5.57 15.38 9.98
N GLU A 135 5.82 14.88 11.21
CA GLU A 135 7.02 15.19 12.01
C GLU A 135 8.09 14.09 11.89
N ILE A 136 7.87 13.05 11.09
CA ILE A 136 8.83 11.96 10.92
C ILE A 136 10.10 12.50 10.26
N ALA A 137 11.24 12.27 10.93
CA ALA A 137 12.56 12.48 10.32
C ALA A 137 12.84 11.34 9.33
N TYR A 138 12.73 11.63 8.05
CA TYR A 138 13.15 10.69 7.00
C TYR A 138 14.67 10.71 6.85
N PRO A 139 15.28 9.59 6.39
CA PRO A 139 16.71 9.56 6.08
C PRO A 139 17.10 10.69 5.12
N LEU A 140 18.29 11.24 5.29
CA LEU A 140 18.82 12.29 4.42
C LEU A 140 19.81 11.70 3.40
N PRO A 141 19.78 12.13 2.13
CA PRO A 141 20.70 11.61 1.13
C PRO A 141 22.17 11.89 1.44
N SER A 142 22.45 12.93 2.26
CA SER A 142 23.79 13.27 2.73
C SER A 142 24.35 12.35 3.82
N GLU A 143 23.48 11.63 4.54
CA GLU A 143 23.87 10.72 5.63
C GLU A 143 23.91 9.28 5.16
N ASP A 144 22.82 8.82 4.55
CA ASP A 144 22.69 7.48 3.97
C ASP A 144 21.87 7.53 2.67
N PRO A 145 22.54 7.65 1.52
CA PRO A 145 21.86 7.75 0.22
C PRO A 145 21.06 6.48 -0.14
N VAL A 146 21.51 5.31 0.32
CA VAL A 146 20.79 4.04 0.04
C VAL A 146 19.50 3.96 0.86
N GLU A 147 19.60 4.26 2.15
CA GLU A 147 18.43 4.29 3.05
C GLU A 147 17.43 5.37 2.59
N TYR A 148 17.92 6.57 2.24
CA TYR A 148 17.08 7.64 1.69
C TYR A 148 16.30 7.16 0.47
N LEU A 149 16.96 6.60 -0.54
CA LEU A 149 16.29 6.09 -1.75
C LEU A 149 15.32 4.95 -1.41
N SER A 150 15.74 4.04 -0.53
CA SER A 150 14.93 2.89 -0.14
C SER A 150 13.62 3.31 0.52
N VAL A 151 13.68 4.18 1.52
CA VAL A 151 12.50 4.65 2.25
C VAL A 151 11.67 5.61 1.41
N SER A 152 12.32 6.55 0.71
CA SER A 152 11.63 7.56 -0.09
C SER A 152 10.86 6.96 -1.26
N TYR A 153 11.41 5.94 -1.93
CA TYR A 153 10.85 5.35 -3.15
C TYR A 153 10.34 3.92 -2.96
N SER A 154 10.34 3.40 -1.73
CA SER A 154 9.98 2.00 -1.42
C SER A 154 10.74 0.97 -2.28
N MET A 155 12.02 1.27 -2.58
CA MET A 155 12.86 0.42 -3.40
C MET A 155 13.76 -0.48 -2.52
N PRO A 156 13.84 -1.80 -2.76
CA PRO A 156 14.72 -2.67 -2.02
C PRO A 156 16.19 -2.24 -2.09
N GLN A 157 16.88 -2.17 -0.95
CA GLN A 157 18.27 -1.69 -0.87
C GLN A 157 19.24 -2.47 -1.77
N TRP A 158 19.06 -3.79 -1.93
CA TRP A 158 19.93 -4.60 -2.77
C TRP A 158 19.88 -4.20 -4.27
N ILE A 159 18.73 -3.70 -4.74
CA ILE A 159 18.58 -3.15 -6.09
C ILE A 159 19.33 -1.83 -6.20
N LEU A 160 19.13 -0.95 -5.20
CA LEU A 160 19.77 0.36 -5.15
C LEU A 160 21.30 0.25 -5.11
N LEU A 161 21.84 -0.63 -4.25
CA LEU A 161 23.26 -0.90 -4.17
C LEU A 161 23.83 -1.33 -5.52
N ARG A 162 23.13 -2.23 -6.23
CA ARG A 162 23.56 -2.69 -7.54
C ARG A 162 23.52 -1.60 -8.63
N TRP A 163 22.55 -0.71 -8.55
CA TRP A 163 22.47 0.41 -9.49
C TRP A 163 23.52 1.47 -9.19
N LEU A 164 23.77 1.79 -7.93
CA LEU A 164 24.78 2.76 -7.52
C LEU A 164 26.23 2.30 -7.81
N GLU A 165 26.47 1.02 -8.10
CA GLU A 165 27.76 0.53 -8.63
C GLU A 165 28.01 1.00 -10.08
N GLN A 166 26.98 1.34 -10.85
CA GLN A 166 27.05 1.61 -12.28
C GLN A 166 26.60 3.02 -12.67
N PHE A 167 25.75 3.64 -11.86
CA PHE A 167 25.10 4.92 -12.13
C PHE A 167 25.33 5.89 -10.97
N SER A 168 25.29 7.20 -11.26
CA SER A 168 25.34 8.22 -10.22
C SER A 168 24.06 8.21 -9.35
N PHE A 169 24.15 8.84 -8.17
CA PHE A 169 23.01 8.98 -7.28
C PHE A 169 21.82 9.65 -7.97
N GLU A 170 22.08 10.74 -8.71
CA GLU A 170 21.06 11.52 -9.41
C GLU A 170 20.37 10.71 -10.53
N GLU A 171 21.10 9.82 -11.19
CA GLU A 171 20.52 8.93 -12.20
C GLU A 171 19.64 7.88 -11.55
N VAL A 172 20.10 7.24 -10.47
CA VAL A 172 19.33 6.25 -9.72
C VAL A 172 18.06 6.88 -9.12
N GLU A 173 18.16 8.09 -8.55
CA GLU A 173 17.02 8.80 -8.02
C GLU A 173 15.97 9.09 -9.10
N LYS A 174 16.38 9.55 -10.29
CA LYS A 174 15.47 9.75 -11.43
C LYS A 174 14.78 8.45 -11.87
N VAL A 175 15.50 7.33 -11.86
CA VAL A 175 14.90 6.00 -12.15
C VAL A 175 13.86 5.66 -11.11
N CYS A 176 14.16 5.80 -9.83
CA CYS A 176 13.22 5.56 -8.75
C CYS A 176 11.97 6.45 -8.85
N ASP A 177 12.15 7.74 -9.14
CA ASP A 177 11.05 8.68 -9.32
C ASP A 177 10.16 8.32 -10.52
N SER A 178 10.74 7.79 -11.60
CA SER A 178 9.98 7.37 -12.77
C SER A 178 8.96 6.27 -12.50
N PHE A 179 9.21 5.41 -11.50
CA PHE A 179 8.26 4.36 -11.09
C PHE A 179 7.01 4.88 -10.35
N ARG A 180 7.05 6.13 -9.88
CA ARG A 180 5.89 6.78 -9.24
C ARG A 180 4.91 7.39 -10.24
N ASN A 181 5.37 7.59 -11.47
CA ASN A 181 4.54 8.19 -12.50
C ASN A 181 3.51 7.17 -13.01
N GLU A 182 2.26 7.59 -13.13
CA GLU A 182 1.23 6.78 -13.79
C GLU A 182 1.65 6.53 -15.23
N LEU A 183 1.79 5.25 -15.58
CA LEU A 183 2.11 4.89 -16.96
C LEU A 183 0.90 5.20 -17.86
N PRO A 184 1.11 5.88 -18.99
CA PRO A 184 0.01 6.15 -19.92
C PRO A 184 -0.53 4.85 -20.48
N VAL A 185 -1.86 4.72 -20.50
CA VAL A 185 -2.52 3.58 -21.14
C VAL A 185 -2.33 3.69 -22.64
N THR A 186 -1.54 2.79 -23.23
CA THR A 186 -1.33 2.73 -24.67
C THR A 186 -2.31 1.74 -25.28
N VAL A 187 -3.18 2.23 -26.19
CA VAL A 187 -4.16 1.42 -26.90
C VAL A 187 -3.79 1.38 -28.38
N ARG A 188 -3.64 0.16 -28.94
CA ARG A 188 -3.48 -0.04 -30.37
C ARG A 188 -4.85 -0.20 -31.02
N LEU A 189 -5.22 0.73 -31.88
CA LEU A 189 -6.46 0.63 -32.67
C LEU A 189 -6.19 -0.11 -33.97
N LEU A 190 -7.00 -1.14 -34.26
CA LEU A 190 -6.85 -1.96 -35.45
C LEU A 190 -7.53 -1.37 -36.69
N SER A 191 -8.42 -0.38 -36.52
CA SER A 191 -9.01 0.37 -37.64
C SER A 191 -9.41 1.79 -37.23
N ALA A 192 -9.36 2.73 -38.18
CA ALA A 192 -9.71 4.15 -37.97
C ALA A 192 -11.18 4.37 -37.58
N THR A 193 -12.07 3.47 -37.93
CA THR A 193 -13.53 3.57 -37.68
C THR A 193 -13.91 3.40 -36.20
N VAL A 194 -12.99 2.87 -35.37
CA VAL A 194 -13.23 2.58 -33.96
C VAL A 194 -12.77 3.73 -33.05
N VAL A 195 -11.96 4.67 -33.58
CA VAL A 195 -11.29 5.73 -32.81
C VAL A 195 -12.28 6.58 -31.99
N THR A 196 -13.36 7.00 -32.60
CA THR A 196 -14.33 7.89 -31.96
C THR A 196 -15.14 7.22 -30.84
N LYS A 197 -15.47 5.94 -31.00
CA LYS A 197 -16.20 5.16 -29.98
C LYS A 197 -15.30 4.81 -28.79
N THR A 198 -14.03 4.49 -29.04
CA THR A 198 -13.08 4.11 -27.99
C THR A 198 -12.66 5.33 -27.14
N LEU A 199 -12.42 6.48 -27.77
CA LEU A 199 -12.08 7.71 -27.05
C LEU A 199 -13.22 8.22 -26.16
N SER A 200 -14.49 8.04 -26.57
CA SER A 200 -15.64 8.38 -25.73
C SER A 200 -15.80 7.44 -24.53
N ALA A 201 -15.43 6.15 -24.67
CA ALA A 201 -15.50 5.16 -23.60
C ALA A 201 -14.35 5.27 -22.58
N LEU A 202 -13.22 5.86 -22.97
CA LEU A 202 -12.07 6.08 -22.07
C LEU A 202 -12.18 7.38 -21.25
N ARG A 203 -13.15 8.26 -21.57
CA ARG A 203 -13.41 9.51 -20.86
C ARG A 203 -14.49 9.42 -19.77
N THR A 204 -15.11 8.26 -19.58
CA THR A 204 -16.11 7.94 -18.53
C THR A 204 -15.52 7.02 -17.49
#